data_dba8488105e37f0bdb50333ee349b0d0
#
_entry.id   dba8488105e37f0bdb50333ee349b0d0
#
_cell.length_a   1.000
_cell.length_b   1.000
_cell.length_c   1.000
_cell.angle_alpha   90.00
_cell.angle_beta   90.00
_cell.angle_gamma   90.00
#
_symmetry.space_group_name_H-M   'P 1'
#
loop_
_entity.id
_entity.type
_entity.pdbx_description
1 polymer ?
#
loop_
_entity_poly.entity_id
_entity_poly.type
_entity_poly.pdbx_seq_one_letter_code
_entity_poly.pdbx_strand_id
1 'polypeptide(L)'
;YKRQIMNHMSILYKLVENGKNSDALKYIYQINNSIERTSYTISTGIIPIDCIMTAKLSKALDNNISIKHQIHFPANYNISDMDLCSLISNLLDNAIEANCKLDMTKRRLQIEIKPYNNMLLLFISNSSNGIYLYGGNGNLLTTKTSNKNEHGIGIKRINEIVKKYNGIIEFDPGTEIFSVSILSVSYTHLR
;
A
#
# COMPACT_ATOMS: atom_id res chain seq x y z
N TYR A 1 -2.56 -9.92 20.15
CA TYR A 1 -2.72 -8.88 19.12
C TYR A 1 -3.89 -9.18 18.18
N LYS A 2 -3.92 -10.33 17.50
CA LYS A 2 -5.00 -10.72 16.55
C LYS A 2 -6.38 -10.77 17.22
N ARG A 3 -6.46 -11.29 18.45
CA ARG A 3 -7.71 -11.40 19.22
C ARG A 3 -8.26 -10.02 19.62
N GLN A 4 -7.38 -9.09 19.95
CA GLN A 4 -7.75 -7.73 20.33
C GLN A 4 -8.33 -6.94 19.14
N ILE A 5 -7.69 -7.06 17.96
CA ILE A 5 -8.20 -6.47 16.71
C ILE A 5 -9.60 -7.04 16.38
N MET A 6 -9.79 -8.35 16.47
CA MET A 6 -11.10 -8.99 16.21
C MET A 6 -12.18 -8.48 17.15
N ASN A 7 -11.86 -8.23 18.42
CA ASN A 7 -12.81 -7.65 19.38
C ASN A 7 -13.23 -6.22 18.99
N HIS A 8 -12.28 -5.36 18.62
CA HIS A 8 -12.59 -4.01 18.15
C HIS A 8 -13.45 -4.02 16.89
N MET A 9 -13.12 -4.88 15.92
CA MET A 9 -13.91 -5.03 14.69
C MET A 9 -15.33 -5.51 14.97
N SER A 10 -15.53 -6.44 15.93
CA SER A 10 -16.86 -6.93 16.33
C SER A 10 -17.72 -5.83 16.97
N ILE A 11 -17.10 -4.95 17.77
CA ILE A 11 -17.80 -3.81 18.38
C ILE A 11 -18.24 -2.84 17.29
N LEU A 12 -17.33 -2.47 16.38
CA LEU A 12 -17.63 -1.58 15.26
C LEU A 12 -18.75 -2.12 14.37
N TYR A 13 -18.68 -3.42 14.03
CA TYR A 13 -19.71 -4.08 13.26
C TYR A 13 -21.09 -3.92 13.91
N LYS A 14 -21.23 -4.24 15.22
CA LYS A 14 -22.48 -4.10 15.96
C LYS A 14 -23.00 -2.67 16.02
N LEU A 15 -22.11 -1.68 16.15
CA LEU A 15 -22.50 -0.27 16.18
C LEU A 15 -23.08 0.16 14.84
N VAL A 16 -22.43 -0.21 13.73
CA VAL A 16 -22.89 0.09 12.37
C VAL A 16 -24.18 -0.67 12.03
N GLU A 17 -24.26 -1.95 12.37
CA GLU A 17 -25.47 -2.79 12.17
C GLU A 17 -26.70 -2.23 12.85
N ASN A 18 -26.52 -1.62 14.04
CA ASN A 18 -27.59 -0.97 14.79
C ASN A 18 -27.83 0.51 14.40
N GLY A 19 -27.25 1.00 13.30
CA GLY A 19 -27.39 2.37 12.83
C GLY A 19 -26.72 3.44 13.71
N LYS A 20 -25.91 3.04 14.70
CA LYS A 20 -25.20 3.93 15.63
C LYS A 20 -23.89 4.46 15.04
N ASN A 21 -23.97 5.05 13.85
CA ASN A 21 -22.79 5.50 13.10
C ASN A 21 -21.96 6.56 13.89
N SER A 22 -22.64 7.46 14.61
CA SER A 22 -21.95 8.46 15.44
C SER A 22 -21.13 7.82 16.57
N ASP A 23 -21.64 6.75 17.20
CA ASP A 23 -20.95 6.05 18.27
C ASP A 23 -19.82 5.19 17.70
N ALA A 24 -20.00 4.60 16.50
CA ALA A 24 -18.93 3.92 15.80
C ALA A 24 -17.76 4.86 15.47
N LEU A 25 -18.05 6.09 14.99
CA LEU A 25 -17.03 7.11 14.76
C LEU A 25 -16.31 7.50 16.04
N LYS A 26 -17.04 7.77 17.14
CA LYS A 26 -16.43 8.07 18.46
C LYS A 26 -15.51 6.93 18.90
N TYR A 27 -15.94 5.69 18.74
CA TYR A 27 -15.14 4.52 19.11
C TYR A 27 -13.86 4.41 18.29
N ILE A 28 -13.93 4.68 16.98
CA ILE A 28 -12.75 4.76 16.10
C ILE A 28 -11.80 5.87 16.59
N TYR A 29 -12.32 7.06 16.91
CA TYR A 29 -11.50 8.15 17.46
C TYR A 29 -10.82 7.78 18.78
N GLN A 30 -11.49 7.05 19.64
CA GLN A 30 -10.90 6.58 20.92
C GLN A 30 -9.76 5.58 20.70
N ILE A 31 -9.86 4.71 19.68
CA ILE A 31 -8.80 3.75 19.32
C ILE A 31 -7.61 4.48 18.68
N ASN A 32 -7.88 5.49 17.86
CA ASN A 32 -6.86 6.22 17.08
C ASN A 32 -6.28 7.45 17.79
N ASN A 33 -6.47 7.60 19.08
CA ASN A 33 -6.16 8.79 19.89
C ASN A 33 -4.72 9.33 19.70
N SER A 34 -4.39 9.88 18.54
CA SER A 34 -3.22 10.76 18.36
C SER A 34 -3.02 11.34 16.97
N ILE A 35 -4.03 11.63 16.18
CA ILE A 35 -3.77 12.24 14.87
C ILE A 35 -4.55 13.54 14.69
N GLU A 36 -4.15 14.58 15.40
CA GLU A 36 -4.15 15.93 14.84
C GLU A 36 -2.93 16.07 13.93
N ARG A 37 -3.06 15.70 12.68
CA ARG A 37 -2.01 15.92 11.67
C ARG A 37 -2.65 16.32 10.36
N THR A 38 -2.04 17.30 9.72
CA THR A 38 -2.36 17.79 8.37
C THR A 38 -2.71 16.61 7.46
N SER A 39 -4.00 16.37 7.26
CA SER A 39 -4.49 15.20 6.52
C SER A 39 -4.18 15.40 5.04
N TYR A 40 -3.23 14.63 4.56
CA TYR A 40 -3.06 14.47 3.13
C TYR A 40 -4.28 13.72 2.60
N THR A 41 -5.04 14.33 1.72
CA THR A 41 -6.29 13.73 1.22
C THR A 41 -6.12 13.31 -0.23
N ILE A 42 -6.41 12.05 -0.51
CA ILE A 42 -6.53 11.48 -1.85
C ILE A 42 -8.01 11.26 -2.14
N SER A 43 -8.44 11.61 -3.34
CA SER A 43 -9.80 11.38 -3.83
C SER A 43 -9.73 10.72 -5.20
N THR A 44 -9.82 9.41 -5.24
CA THR A 44 -9.89 8.60 -6.47
C THR A 44 -11.33 8.25 -6.83
N GLY A 45 -12.27 8.47 -5.88
CA GLY A 45 -13.65 8.04 -5.96
C GLY A 45 -13.87 6.60 -5.46
N ILE A 46 -12.81 5.90 -5.03
CA ILE A 46 -12.87 4.53 -4.49
C ILE A 46 -12.57 4.62 -3.00
N ILE A 47 -13.60 4.69 -2.17
CA ILE A 47 -13.49 4.98 -0.73
C ILE A 47 -12.43 4.13 -0.01
N PRO A 48 -12.35 2.78 -0.17
CA PRO A 48 -11.34 1.99 0.51
C PRO A 48 -9.90 2.37 0.11
N ILE A 49 -9.68 2.68 -1.17
CA ILE A 49 -8.38 3.12 -1.69
C ILE A 49 -8.02 4.49 -1.13
N ASP A 50 -8.97 5.43 -1.14
CA ASP A 50 -8.79 6.79 -0.62
C ASP A 50 -8.36 6.77 0.85
N CYS A 51 -9.02 5.93 1.67
CA CYS A 51 -8.67 5.76 3.07
C CYS A 51 -7.24 5.23 3.27
N ILE A 52 -6.87 4.16 2.54
CA ILE A 52 -5.53 3.57 2.67
C ILE A 52 -4.45 4.51 2.15
N MET A 53 -4.66 5.11 0.97
CA MET A 53 -3.71 6.05 0.39
C MET A 53 -3.50 7.24 1.31
N THR A 54 -4.59 7.84 1.81
CA THR A 54 -4.53 8.96 2.76
C THR A 54 -3.71 8.61 3.99
N ALA A 55 -3.97 7.46 4.62
CA ALA A 55 -3.25 7.02 5.82
C ALA A 55 -1.74 6.78 5.54
N LYS A 56 -1.42 6.12 4.41
CA LYS A 56 -0.02 5.81 4.06
C LYS A 56 0.76 7.06 3.67
N LEU A 57 0.16 7.97 2.90
CA LEU A 57 0.84 9.19 2.49
C LEU A 57 1.00 10.17 3.65
N SER A 58 0.03 10.25 4.57
CA SER A 58 0.21 10.99 5.82
C SER A 58 1.40 10.45 6.62
N LYS A 59 1.50 9.12 6.78
CA LYS A 59 2.66 8.47 7.43
C LYS A 59 3.97 8.78 6.72
N ALA A 60 3.98 8.83 5.38
CA ALA A 60 5.17 9.19 4.61
C ALA A 60 5.60 10.64 4.88
N LEU A 61 4.66 11.59 4.89
CA LEU A 61 4.92 13.00 5.22
C LEU A 61 5.46 13.16 6.64
N ASP A 62 4.88 12.46 7.62
CA ASP A 62 5.35 12.44 9.01
C ASP A 62 6.81 11.98 9.15
N ASN A 63 7.27 11.16 8.21
CA ASN A 63 8.64 10.71 8.11
C ASN A 63 9.51 11.59 7.19
N ASN A 64 9.06 12.81 6.86
CA ASN A 64 9.76 13.76 5.98
C ASN A 64 10.10 13.18 4.60
N ILE A 65 9.22 12.35 4.05
CA ILE A 65 9.36 11.81 2.69
C ILE A 65 8.71 12.79 1.72
N SER A 66 9.47 13.28 0.72
CA SER A 66 8.93 14.08 -0.37
C SER A 66 8.12 13.19 -1.31
N ILE A 67 6.85 13.51 -1.52
CA ILE A 67 5.91 12.68 -2.28
C ILE A 67 5.57 13.35 -3.62
N LYS A 68 5.66 12.55 -4.69
CA LYS A 68 5.11 12.90 -5.99
C LYS A 68 4.12 11.81 -6.39
N HIS A 69 2.90 12.17 -6.77
CA HIS A 69 1.92 11.18 -7.19
C HIS A 69 1.12 11.62 -8.40
N GLN A 70 0.69 10.62 -9.17
CA GLN A 70 -0.30 10.74 -10.24
C GLN A 70 -1.18 9.49 -10.17
N ILE A 71 -2.44 9.65 -9.75
CA ILE A 71 -3.33 8.53 -9.46
C ILE A 71 -4.61 8.72 -10.26
N HIS A 72 -4.84 7.80 -11.19
CA HIS A 72 -6.02 7.75 -12.01
C HIS A 72 -6.45 6.31 -12.23
N PHE A 73 -7.57 5.92 -11.65
CA PHE A 73 -8.15 4.60 -11.87
C PHE A 73 -9.08 4.62 -13.09
N PRO A 74 -9.03 3.60 -13.94
CA PRO A 74 -10.05 3.44 -14.98
C PRO A 74 -11.41 3.13 -14.35
N ALA A 75 -12.50 3.49 -15.04
CA ALA A 75 -13.85 3.24 -14.56
C ALA A 75 -14.13 1.75 -14.25
N ASN A 76 -13.47 0.85 -14.99
CA ASN A 76 -13.54 -0.58 -14.78
C ASN A 76 -12.14 -1.15 -14.59
N TYR A 77 -11.91 -1.87 -13.51
CA TYR A 77 -10.71 -2.65 -13.24
C TYR A 77 -11.12 -3.99 -12.61
N ASN A 78 -10.37 -5.04 -12.91
CA ASN A 78 -10.73 -6.42 -12.53
C ASN A 78 -10.02 -6.91 -11.25
N ILE A 79 -9.66 -5.98 -10.37
CA ILE A 79 -9.06 -6.31 -9.06
C ILE A 79 -10.08 -5.95 -7.99
N SER A 80 -10.34 -6.85 -7.03
CA SER A 80 -11.21 -6.50 -5.91
C SER A 80 -10.59 -5.36 -5.08
N ASP A 81 -11.42 -4.46 -4.55
CA ASP A 81 -10.96 -3.36 -3.72
C ASP A 81 -10.11 -3.84 -2.54
N MET A 82 -10.45 -4.99 -1.94
CA MET A 82 -9.70 -5.58 -0.83
C MET A 82 -8.29 -6.00 -1.25
N ASP A 83 -8.14 -6.66 -2.41
CA ASP A 83 -6.82 -7.07 -2.90
C ASP A 83 -6.01 -5.87 -3.37
N LEU A 84 -6.66 -4.89 -4.01
CA LEU A 84 -6.01 -3.64 -4.42
C LEU A 84 -5.52 -2.84 -3.21
N CYS A 85 -6.34 -2.73 -2.17
CA CYS A 85 -5.95 -2.14 -0.89
C CYS A 85 -4.76 -2.86 -0.26
N SER A 86 -4.79 -4.19 -0.23
CA SER A 86 -3.69 -5.00 0.29
C SER A 86 -2.42 -4.81 -0.52
N LEU A 87 -2.52 -4.78 -1.85
CA LEU A 87 -1.40 -4.55 -2.76
C LEU A 87 -0.75 -3.18 -2.52
N ILE A 88 -1.55 -2.11 -2.59
CA ILE A 88 -1.08 -0.73 -2.38
C ILE A 88 -0.47 -0.57 -0.99
N SER A 89 -1.13 -1.09 0.05
CA SER A 89 -0.64 -1.00 1.43
C SER A 89 0.75 -1.63 1.57
N ASN A 90 0.95 -2.86 1.05
CA ASN A 90 2.24 -3.54 1.14
C ASN A 90 3.34 -2.82 0.35
N LEU A 91 3.02 -2.31 -0.84
CA LEU A 91 3.98 -1.55 -1.65
C LEU A 91 4.41 -0.26 -0.96
N LEU A 92 3.46 0.51 -0.44
CA LEU A 92 3.75 1.77 0.25
C LEU A 92 4.46 1.55 1.58
N ASP A 93 4.12 0.51 2.36
CA ASP A 93 4.86 0.19 3.58
C ASP A 93 6.33 -0.12 3.28
N ASN A 94 6.60 -0.91 2.23
CA ASN A 94 7.96 -1.21 1.81
C ASN A 94 8.73 0.06 1.39
N ALA A 95 8.09 0.94 0.61
CA ALA A 95 8.68 2.19 0.15
C ALA A 95 8.97 3.17 1.31
N ILE A 96 8.05 3.30 2.27
CA ILE A 96 8.23 4.15 3.46
C ILE A 96 9.37 3.60 4.33
N GLU A 97 9.38 2.29 4.59
CA GLU A 97 10.44 1.66 5.39
C GLU A 97 11.83 1.80 4.76
N ALA A 98 11.94 1.69 3.43
CA ALA A 98 13.20 1.90 2.72
C ALA A 98 13.68 3.35 2.86
N ASN A 99 12.79 4.32 2.67
CA ASN A 99 13.09 5.73 2.84
C ASN A 99 13.54 6.07 4.27
N CYS A 100 12.91 5.47 5.29
CA CYS A 100 13.25 5.75 6.70
C CYS A 100 14.69 5.33 7.09
N LYS A 101 15.35 4.49 6.27
CA LYS A 101 16.76 4.12 6.44
C LYS A 101 17.75 5.16 5.89
N LEU A 102 17.25 6.20 5.23
CA LEU A 102 18.05 7.26 4.60
C LEU A 102 17.95 8.56 5.39
N ASP A 103 18.89 9.47 5.13
CA ASP A 103 18.80 10.85 5.60
C ASP A 103 17.53 11.52 5.09
N MET A 104 16.90 12.38 5.91
CA MET A 104 15.64 13.03 5.61
C MET A 104 15.65 13.80 4.28
N THR A 105 16.78 14.43 3.94
CA THR A 105 16.96 15.21 2.72
C THR A 105 16.94 14.38 1.43
N LYS A 106 17.18 13.07 1.55
CA LYS A 106 17.24 12.12 0.42
C LYS A 106 15.97 11.35 0.20
N ARG A 107 14.97 11.45 1.10
CA ARG A 107 13.74 10.66 1.07
C ARG A 107 12.81 11.11 -0.03
N ARG A 108 12.51 10.23 -0.97
CA ARG A 108 11.62 10.47 -2.10
C ARG A 108 10.70 9.27 -2.31
N LEU A 109 9.44 9.55 -2.64
CA LEU A 109 8.44 8.55 -2.98
C LEU A 109 7.68 9.05 -4.21
N GLN A 110 7.65 8.26 -5.26
CA GLN A 110 6.83 8.53 -6.45
C GLN A 110 5.81 7.40 -6.61
N ILE A 111 4.58 7.78 -6.92
CA ILE A 111 3.46 6.86 -7.11
C ILE A 111 2.78 7.22 -8.42
N GLU A 112 2.62 6.25 -9.29
CA GLU A 112 1.85 6.42 -10.53
C GLU A 112 0.88 5.24 -10.67
N ILE A 113 -0.40 5.55 -10.74
CA ILE A 113 -1.47 4.58 -10.99
C ILE A 113 -2.27 5.11 -12.16
N LYS A 114 -2.30 4.37 -13.25
CA LYS A 114 -3.00 4.79 -14.47
C LYS A 114 -3.43 3.62 -15.34
N PRO A 115 -4.45 3.82 -16.20
CA PRO A 115 -4.73 2.87 -17.27
C PRO A 115 -3.55 2.85 -18.26
N TYR A 116 -3.21 1.65 -18.73
CA TYR A 116 -2.19 1.41 -19.74
C TYR A 116 -2.58 0.24 -20.64
N ASN A 117 -2.90 0.50 -21.91
CA ASN A 117 -3.25 -0.53 -22.91
C ASN A 117 -4.25 -1.59 -22.41
N ASN A 118 -5.41 -1.23 -21.91
CA ASN A 118 -6.38 -2.14 -21.31
C ASN A 118 -5.90 -2.87 -20.03
N MET A 119 -4.87 -2.36 -19.39
CA MET A 119 -4.34 -2.84 -18.11
C MET A 119 -4.33 -1.70 -17.10
N LEU A 120 -4.20 -2.05 -15.84
CA LEU A 120 -3.89 -1.11 -14.77
C LEU A 120 -2.39 -1.16 -14.50
N LEU A 121 -1.70 -0.03 -14.69
CA LEU A 121 -0.32 0.15 -14.27
C LEU A 121 -0.30 0.71 -12.85
N LEU A 122 0.40 0.02 -11.94
CA LEU A 122 0.84 0.55 -10.67
C LEU A 122 2.37 0.65 -10.71
N PHE A 123 2.88 1.86 -10.58
CA PHE A 123 4.30 2.12 -10.48
C PHE A 123 4.58 2.85 -9.17
N ILE A 124 5.52 2.32 -8.39
CA ILE A 124 6.01 2.95 -7.16
C ILE A 124 7.52 2.96 -7.21
N SER A 125 8.11 4.12 -6.98
CA SER A 125 9.55 4.23 -6.81
C SER A 125 9.87 5.01 -5.55
N ASN A 126 10.95 4.61 -4.89
CA ASN A 126 11.44 5.24 -3.67
C ASN A 126 12.95 5.34 -3.64
N SER A 127 13.46 6.29 -2.87
CA SER A 127 14.89 6.35 -2.60
C SER A 127 15.35 5.10 -1.86
N SER A 128 16.55 4.63 -2.17
CA SER A 128 17.17 3.42 -1.64
C SER A 128 18.64 3.66 -1.28
N ASN A 129 19.16 2.82 -0.39
CA ASN A 129 20.59 2.76 -0.09
C ASN A 129 21.36 1.75 -0.95
N GLY A 130 20.69 1.15 -1.93
CA GLY A 130 21.30 0.16 -2.83
C GLY A 130 21.63 -1.20 -2.20
N ILE A 131 21.22 -1.44 -0.95
CA ILE A 131 21.51 -2.69 -0.25
C ILE A 131 20.29 -3.62 -0.34
N TYR A 132 20.44 -4.70 -1.07
CA TYR A 132 19.38 -5.69 -1.28
C TYR A 132 19.86 -7.08 -0.90
N LEU A 133 18.96 -7.88 -0.38
CA LEU A 133 19.20 -9.29 -0.11
C LEU A 133 18.55 -10.14 -1.19
N TYR A 134 19.28 -11.15 -1.68
CA TYR A 134 18.78 -12.09 -2.68
C TYR A 134 18.75 -13.50 -2.08
N GLY A 135 17.68 -14.23 -2.38
CA GLY A 135 17.58 -15.66 -2.06
C GLY A 135 18.40 -16.52 -3.01
N GLY A 136 18.53 -17.80 -2.68
CA GLY A 136 19.27 -18.77 -3.52
C GLY A 136 18.75 -18.89 -4.96
N ASN A 137 17.52 -18.42 -5.24
CA ASN A 137 16.90 -18.40 -6.57
C ASN A 137 17.04 -17.05 -7.28
N GLY A 138 17.89 -16.14 -6.79
CA GLY A 138 18.04 -14.80 -7.35
C GLY A 138 16.86 -13.84 -7.06
N ASN A 139 15.85 -14.27 -6.32
CA ASN A 139 14.71 -13.42 -5.96
C ASN A 139 15.07 -12.44 -4.84
N LEU A 140 14.56 -11.21 -4.95
CA LEU A 140 14.68 -10.19 -3.92
C LEU A 140 14.05 -10.69 -2.62
N LEU A 141 14.84 -10.65 -1.54
CA LEU A 141 14.38 -10.93 -0.17
C LEU A 141 14.14 -9.61 0.57
N THR A 142 13.27 -9.67 1.57
CA THR A 142 13.07 -8.55 2.48
C THR A 142 14.29 -8.36 3.38
N THR A 143 14.69 -7.10 3.61
CA THR A 143 15.77 -6.72 4.55
C THR A 143 15.28 -6.59 6.00
N LYS A 144 14.05 -7.01 6.32
CA LYS A 144 13.50 -6.93 7.68
C LYS A 144 14.22 -7.91 8.60
N THR A 145 14.96 -7.39 9.59
CA THR A 145 15.73 -8.19 10.54
C THR A 145 15.01 -8.44 11.88
N SER A 146 13.84 -7.83 12.10
CA SER A 146 13.26 -7.71 13.43
C SER A 146 12.44 -8.89 13.95
N ASN A 147 11.99 -9.85 13.11
CA ASN A 147 11.34 -11.08 13.61
C ASN A 147 11.40 -12.17 12.55
N LYS A 148 12.01 -13.31 12.89
CA LYS A 148 12.17 -14.47 11.99
C LYS A 148 10.86 -15.04 11.42
N ASN A 149 9.71 -14.74 12.02
CA ASN A 149 8.39 -15.26 11.60
C ASN A 149 7.59 -14.30 10.70
N GLU A 150 8.06 -13.06 10.48
CA GLU A 150 7.36 -12.06 9.64
C GLU A 150 8.11 -11.74 8.34
N HIS A 151 9.16 -12.52 8.03
CA HIS A 151 10.01 -12.28 6.87
C HIS A 151 9.29 -12.61 5.55
N GLY A 152 9.20 -11.63 4.67
CA GLY A 152 8.73 -11.84 3.31
C GLY A 152 7.21 -11.86 3.10
N ILE A 153 6.39 -11.70 4.15
CA ILE A 153 4.92 -11.73 4.04
C ILE A 153 4.42 -10.69 3.02
N GLY A 154 4.97 -9.47 3.06
CA GLY A 154 4.55 -8.38 2.17
C GLY A 154 4.83 -8.68 0.69
N ILE A 155 6.06 -9.07 0.35
CA ILE A 155 6.45 -9.41 -1.04
C ILE A 155 5.70 -10.66 -1.51
N LYS A 156 5.57 -11.67 -0.64
CA LYS A 156 4.80 -12.88 -0.94
C LYS A 156 3.33 -12.52 -1.25
N ARG A 157 2.71 -11.68 -0.42
CA ARG A 157 1.33 -11.23 -0.62
C ARG A 157 1.16 -10.43 -1.91
N ILE A 158 2.10 -9.55 -2.24
CA ILE A 158 2.13 -8.83 -3.52
C ILE A 158 2.13 -9.82 -4.68
N ASN A 159 3.04 -10.79 -4.68
CA ASN A 159 3.16 -11.79 -5.74
C ASN A 159 1.90 -12.67 -5.87
N GLU A 160 1.29 -13.07 -4.74
CA GLU A 160 0.03 -13.84 -4.73
C GLU A 160 -1.11 -13.06 -5.39
N ILE A 161 -1.25 -11.77 -5.06
CA ILE A 161 -2.27 -10.91 -5.65
C ILE A 161 -2.01 -10.71 -7.15
N VAL A 162 -0.80 -10.34 -7.53
CA VAL A 162 -0.45 -10.15 -8.94
C VAL A 162 -0.73 -11.41 -9.76
N LYS A 163 -0.33 -12.57 -9.25
CA LYS A 163 -0.60 -13.87 -9.89
C LYS A 163 -2.10 -14.17 -9.99
N LYS A 164 -2.88 -13.88 -8.94
CA LYS A 164 -4.33 -14.08 -8.92
C LYS A 164 -5.04 -13.34 -10.05
N TYR A 165 -4.53 -12.18 -10.44
CA TYR A 165 -5.10 -11.34 -11.50
C TYR A 165 -4.32 -11.42 -12.82
N ASN A 166 -3.54 -12.49 -13.04
CA ASN A 166 -2.73 -12.71 -14.23
C ASN A 166 -1.85 -11.50 -14.60
N GLY A 167 -1.38 -10.80 -13.58
CA GLY A 167 -0.55 -9.63 -13.72
C GLY A 167 0.93 -9.99 -13.87
N ILE A 168 1.70 -8.98 -14.22
CA ILE A 168 3.17 -9.03 -14.30
C ILE A 168 3.71 -8.05 -13.25
N ILE A 169 4.74 -8.47 -12.52
CA ILE A 169 5.47 -7.61 -11.59
C ILE A 169 6.94 -7.60 -11.97
N GLU A 170 7.51 -6.42 -11.96
CA GLU A 170 8.94 -6.18 -12.17
C GLU A 170 9.49 -5.33 -11.03
N PHE A 171 10.61 -5.76 -10.47
CA PHE A 171 11.38 -5.03 -9.49
C PHE A 171 12.67 -4.55 -10.12
N ASP A 172 12.95 -3.26 -9.98
CA ASP A 172 14.19 -2.64 -10.47
C ASP A 172 14.99 -2.09 -9.27
N PRO A 173 15.96 -2.87 -8.76
CA PRO A 173 16.79 -2.52 -7.62
C PRO A 173 18.01 -1.68 -8.05
N GLY A 174 17.82 -0.39 -8.20
CA GLY A 174 18.91 0.55 -8.47
C GLY A 174 19.71 0.93 -7.21
N THR A 175 20.84 1.58 -7.40
CA THR A 175 21.76 1.98 -6.30
C THR A 175 21.17 3.08 -5.40
N GLU A 176 20.43 4.02 -5.97
CA GLU A 176 19.81 5.15 -5.25
C GLU A 176 18.30 5.12 -5.25
N ILE A 177 17.72 4.41 -6.19
CA ILE A 177 16.29 4.31 -6.40
C ILE A 177 15.92 2.83 -6.51
N PHE A 178 14.86 2.44 -5.85
CA PHE A 178 14.18 1.17 -6.04
C PHE A 178 12.84 1.44 -6.69
N SER A 179 12.49 0.70 -7.73
CA SER A 179 11.17 0.80 -8.32
C SER A 179 10.49 -0.56 -8.48
N VAL A 180 9.17 -0.53 -8.46
CA VAL A 180 8.31 -1.67 -8.74
C VAL A 180 7.23 -1.27 -9.72
N SER A 181 7.08 -2.04 -10.78
CA SER A 181 6.04 -1.91 -11.79
C SER A 181 5.14 -3.12 -11.75
N ILE A 182 3.84 -2.90 -11.70
CA ILE A 182 2.83 -3.96 -11.78
C ILE A 182 1.87 -3.61 -12.91
N LEU A 183 1.72 -4.56 -13.82
CA LEU A 183 0.70 -4.53 -14.86
C LEU A 183 -0.32 -5.63 -14.57
N SER A 184 -1.56 -5.26 -14.35
CA SER A 184 -2.66 -6.20 -14.14
C SER A 184 -3.61 -6.17 -15.32
N VAL A 185 -3.95 -7.32 -15.86
CA VAL A 185 -4.92 -7.42 -16.98
C VAL A 185 -6.29 -6.95 -16.49
N SER A 186 -6.80 -5.89 -17.09
CA SER A 186 -7.98 -5.19 -16.56
C SER A 186 -9.24 -5.33 -17.40
N TYR A 187 -9.21 -5.73 -18.65
CA TYR A 187 -10.44 -5.72 -19.46
C TYR A 187 -10.65 -7.01 -20.25
N THR A 188 -11.63 -7.80 -19.87
CA THR A 188 -12.37 -8.58 -20.84
C THR A 188 -13.43 -7.66 -21.44
N HIS A 189 -13.24 -7.22 -22.68
CA HIS A 189 -14.37 -6.82 -23.50
C HIS A 189 -15.23 -8.05 -23.67
N LEU A 190 -16.26 -8.19 -22.85
CA LEU A 190 -17.43 -8.96 -23.22
C LEU A 190 -18.07 -8.20 -24.40
N ARG A 191 -17.87 -8.73 -25.60
CA ARG A 191 -18.70 -8.42 -26.74
C ARG A 191 -20.09 -9.01 -26.54
#